data_b58dda0abe1fde68cf6252c7b41368ad
#
_entry.id   b58dda0abe1fde68cf6252c7b41368ad
#
_cell.length_a   1.000
_cell.length_b   1.000
_cell.length_c   1.000
_cell.angle_alpha   90.00
_cell.angle_beta   90.00
_cell.angle_gamma   90.00
#
_symmetry.space_group_name_H-M   'P 1'
#
loop_
_entity.id
_entity.type
_entity.pdbx_description
1 polymer ?
#
loop_
_entity_poly.entity_id
_entity_poly.type
_entity_poly.pdbx_seq_one_letter_code
_entity_poly.pdbx_strand_id
1 'polypeptide(L)'
;MQQVKPGAVLPALKRQATPKAVVDEHLDALNRCDWTRLMAQYPSDVEFFLPGGQVVKGRREVGELFQGFVKPFKDGGLCGLTFATEHVLIVGDTVNVQWRANADFLAAPYRGADAYVTQDGLMRAQVTTFDGSQLKKK
;
A
#
# COMPACT_ATOMS: atom_id res chain seq x y z
N MET A 1 -8.94 9.27 11.51
CA MET A 1 -7.66 9.18 10.79
C MET A 1 -6.51 9.27 11.79
N GLN A 2 -5.60 8.35 11.72
CA GLN A 2 -4.45 8.28 12.61
C GLN A 2 -3.32 9.14 12.06
N GLN A 3 -2.77 10.03 12.89
CA GLN A 3 -1.56 10.77 12.55
C GLN A 3 -0.35 10.01 13.09
N VAL A 4 0.62 9.78 12.24
CA VAL A 4 1.84 9.06 12.60
C VAL A 4 2.95 10.08 12.86
N LYS A 5 3.57 10.00 14.02
CA LYS A 5 4.68 10.87 14.39
C LYS A 5 5.99 10.34 13.79
N PRO A 6 6.94 11.24 13.43
CA PRO A 6 8.27 10.80 13.02
C PRO A 6 8.89 9.89 14.11
N GLY A 7 9.54 8.82 13.67
CA GLY A 7 10.15 7.87 14.58
C GLY A 7 9.18 6.92 15.28
N ALA A 8 7.96 6.77 14.76
CA ALA A 8 6.98 5.84 15.33
C ALA A 8 7.53 4.41 15.40
N VAL A 9 7.19 3.72 16.49
CA VAL A 9 7.65 2.35 16.72
C VAL A 9 6.90 1.40 15.80
N LEU A 10 7.64 0.54 15.10
CA LEU A 10 7.06 -0.47 14.23
C LEU A 10 6.30 -1.53 15.07
N PRO A 11 5.09 -1.91 14.67
CA PRO A 11 4.32 -2.90 15.41
C PRO A 11 4.88 -4.31 15.23
N ALA A 12 4.43 -5.23 16.07
CA ALA A 12 4.69 -6.65 15.87
C ALA A 12 4.07 -7.11 14.55
N LEU A 13 4.72 -8.08 13.89
CA LEU A 13 4.20 -8.66 12.67
C LEU A 13 2.95 -9.49 12.94
N LYS A 14 1.96 -9.37 12.05
CA LYS A 14 0.73 -10.15 12.10
C LYS A 14 0.60 -10.93 10.80
N ARG A 15 0.68 -12.26 10.88
CA ARG A 15 0.61 -13.12 9.71
C ARG A 15 -0.83 -13.42 9.35
N GLN A 16 -1.13 -13.41 8.06
CA GLN A 16 -2.43 -13.80 7.53
C GLN A 16 -2.40 -15.25 7.06
N ALA A 17 -3.58 -15.84 6.90
CA ALA A 17 -3.69 -17.27 6.59
C ALA A 17 -3.38 -17.59 5.12
N THR A 18 -3.62 -16.67 4.21
CA THR A 18 -3.47 -16.89 2.76
C THR A 18 -2.90 -15.66 2.07
N PRO A 19 -2.32 -15.81 0.85
CA PRO A 19 -1.89 -14.65 0.07
C PRO A 19 -3.00 -13.62 -0.15
N LYS A 20 -4.20 -14.08 -0.47
CA LYS A 20 -5.34 -13.16 -0.67
C LYS A 20 -5.68 -12.40 0.60
N ALA A 21 -5.61 -13.05 1.76
CA ALA A 21 -5.86 -12.40 3.04
C ALA A 21 -4.83 -11.32 3.36
N VAL A 22 -3.57 -11.51 2.97
CA VAL A 22 -2.53 -10.48 3.11
C VAL A 22 -2.93 -9.24 2.33
N VAL A 23 -3.37 -9.39 1.10
CA VAL A 23 -3.75 -8.28 0.24
C VAL A 23 -5.03 -7.61 0.71
N ASP A 24 -6.02 -8.38 1.14
CA ASP A 24 -7.27 -7.83 1.67
C ASP A 24 -7.01 -6.96 2.91
N GLU A 25 -6.16 -7.44 3.82
CA GLU A 25 -5.77 -6.67 4.99
C GLU A 25 -5.00 -5.40 4.61
N HIS A 26 -4.11 -5.51 3.63
CA HIS A 26 -3.34 -4.38 3.12
C HIS A 26 -4.27 -3.27 2.59
N LEU A 27 -5.20 -3.63 1.71
CA LEU A 27 -6.09 -2.66 1.09
C LEU A 27 -7.04 -2.04 2.11
N ASP A 28 -7.55 -2.83 3.05
CA ASP A 28 -8.42 -2.29 4.10
C ASP A 28 -7.66 -1.32 5.01
N ALA A 29 -6.47 -1.68 5.43
CA ALA A 29 -5.62 -0.80 6.25
C ALA A 29 -5.27 0.48 5.50
N LEU A 30 -4.94 0.37 4.21
CA LEU A 30 -4.61 1.51 3.37
C LEU A 30 -5.80 2.45 3.23
N ASN A 31 -6.99 1.91 2.97
CA ASN A 31 -8.23 2.68 2.82
C ASN A 31 -8.64 3.39 4.12
N ARG A 32 -8.23 2.86 5.26
CA ARG A 32 -8.50 3.45 6.58
C ARG A 32 -7.36 4.33 7.07
N CYS A 33 -6.30 4.48 6.28
CA CYS A 33 -5.10 5.22 6.67
C CYS A 33 -4.53 4.73 8.00
N ASP A 34 -4.53 3.41 8.20
CA ASP A 34 -4.08 2.79 9.44
C ASP A 34 -2.63 2.30 9.28
N TRP A 35 -1.69 3.17 9.63
CA TRP A 35 -0.26 2.90 9.49
C TRP A 35 0.18 1.66 10.28
N THR A 36 -0.34 1.51 11.49
CA THR A 36 0.03 0.38 12.36
C THR A 36 -0.37 -0.95 11.73
N ARG A 37 -1.58 -1.04 11.17
CA ARG A 37 -2.03 -2.25 10.47
C ARG A 37 -1.21 -2.50 9.20
N LEU A 38 -0.88 -1.45 8.46
CA LEU A 38 -0.02 -1.58 7.28
C LEU A 38 1.33 -2.18 7.66
N MET A 39 1.98 -1.60 8.66
CA MET A 39 3.34 -2.01 9.02
C MET A 39 3.41 -3.36 9.73
N ALA A 40 2.30 -3.86 10.23
CA ALA A 40 2.22 -5.23 10.77
C ALA A 40 2.40 -6.31 9.68
N GLN A 41 2.36 -5.93 8.40
CA GLN A 41 2.47 -6.85 7.27
C GLN A 41 3.87 -6.93 6.64
N TYR A 42 4.75 -5.98 6.95
CA TYR A 42 6.02 -5.85 6.24
C TYR A 42 7.18 -6.38 7.07
N PRO A 43 7.82 -7.50 6.65
CA PRO A 43 8.98 -8.05 7.35
C PRO A 43 10.24 -7.20 7.13
N SER A 44 11.30 -7.51 7.88
CA SER A 44 12.53 -6.74 7.85
C SER A 44 13.24 -6.72 6.49
N ASP A 45 13.01 -7.75 5.67
CA ASP A 45 13.64 -7.90 4.34
C ASP A 45 12.70 -7.48 3.19
N VAL A 46 11.64 -6.75 3.48
CA VAL A 46 10.69 -6.31 2.45
C VAL A 46 11.36 -5.40 1.42
N GLU A 47 10.94 -5.56 0.17
CA GLU A 47 11.33 -4.69 -0.93
C GLU A 47 10.09 -4.12 -1.60
N PHE A 48 10.07 -2.81 -1.77
CA PHE A 48 8.96 -2.10 -2.40
C PHE A 48 9.48 -1.42 -3.67
N PHE A 49 8.98 -1.85 -4.81
CA PHE A 49 9.41 -1.36 -6.12
C PHE A 49 8.44 -0.29 -6.62
N LEU A 50 8.95 0.91 -6.83
CA LEU A 50 8.18 2.04 -7.30
C LEU A 50 8.35 2.24 -8.80
N PRO A 51 7.42 2.94 -9.46
CA PRO A 51 7.61 3.30 -10.87
C PRO A 51 8.92 4.08 -11.07
N GLY A 52 9.61 3.82 -12.18
CA GLY A 52 10.87 4.49 -12.49
C GLY A 52 12.09 3.77 -11.96
N GLY A 53 11.92 2.59 -11.35
CA GLY A 53 13.04 1.76 -10.92
C GLY A 53 13.56 2.02 -9.51
N GLN A 54 12.90 2.91 -8.77
CA GLN A 54 13.27 3.16 -7.38
C GLN A 54 12.85 1.97 -6.51
N VAL A 55 13.73 1.56 -5.59
CA VAL A 55 13.46 0.46 -4.65
C VAL A 55 13.59 0.99 -3.24
N VAL A 56 12.54 0.77 -2.43
CA VAL A 56 12.55 1.06 -1.00
C VAL A 56 12.75 -0.26 -0.27
N LYS A 57 13.81 -0.36 0.52
CA LYS A 57 14.21 -1.62 1.15
C LYS A 57 14.10 -1.53 2.66
N GLY A 58 13.55 -2.59 3.24
CA GLY A 58 13.49 -2.75 4.66
C GLY A 58 12.28 -2.08 5.28
N ARG A 59 11.92 -2.63 6.42
CA ARG A 59 10.70 -2.26 7.14
C ARG A 59 10.66 -0.80 7.55
N ARG A 60 11.84 -0.27 7.93
CA ARG A 60 11.95 1.11 8.38
C ARG A 60 11.68 2.10 7.23
N GLU A 61 12.34 1.89 6.09
CA GLU A 61 12.17 2.76 4.92
C GLU A 61 10.75 2.67 4.37
N VAL A 62 10.19 1.47 4.29
CA VAL A 62 8.80 1.28 3.87
C VAL A 62 7.84 1.98 4.86
N GLY A 63 8.15 1.91 6.15
CA GLY A 63 7.37 2.62 7.16
C GLY A 63 7.38 4.13 6.97
N GLU A 64 8.53 4.70 6.64
CA GLU A 64 8.64 6.13 6.35
C GLU A 64 7.86 6.51 5.10
N LEU A 65 7.89 5.67 4.06
CA LEU A 65 7.09 5.87 2.85
C LEU A 65 5.60 5.94 3.20
N PHE A 66 5.09 4.99 3.98
CA PHE A 66 3.68 4.98 4.35
C PHE A 66 3.30 6.05 5.37
N GLN A 67 4.24 6.55 6.18
CA GLN A 67 3.98 7.73 7.00
C GLN A 67 3.61 8.93 6.14
N GLY A 68 4.29 9.09 5.00
CA GLY A 68 3.94 10.12 4.05
C GLY A 68 2.58 9.89 3.40
N PHE A 69 2.21 8.63 3.15
CA PHE A 69 0.94 8.27 2.53
C PHE A 69 -0.26 8.56 3.45
N VAL A 70 -0.14 8.22 4.74
CA VAL A 70 -1.27 8.30 5.69
C VAL A 70 -1.49 9.68 6.27
N LYS A 71 -1.09 10.72 5.56
CA LYS A 71 -1.37 12.11 5.91
C LYS A 71 -2.60 12.60 5.15
N PRO A 72 -3.30 13.64 5.63
CA PRO A 72 -4.34 14.29 4.85
C PRO A 72 -3.79 14.77 3.51
N PHE A 73 -4.63 14.81 2.50
CA PHE A 73 -4.25 15.26 1.16
C PHE A 73 -3.70 16.71 1.20
N LYS A 74 -4.28 17.58 2.02
CA LYS A 74 -3.81 18.96 2.20
C LYS A 74 -2.36 19.04 2.72
N ASP A 75 -1.90 18.03 3.42
CA ASP A 75 -0.55 17.96 3.99
C ASP A 75 0.40 17.09 3.15
N GLY A 76 0.02 16.81 1.90
CA GLY A 76 0.85 16.05 0.97
C GLY A 76 0.66 14.54 1.01
N GLY A 77 -0.28 14.06 1.82
CA GLY A 77 -0.60 12.63 1.88
C GLY A 77 -1.71 12.24 0.93
N LEU A 78 -2.22 11.01 1.10
CA LEU A 78 -3.23 10.44 0.22
C LEU A 78 -4.46 9.92 0.99
N CYS A 79 -4.63 10.30 2.25
CA CYS A 79 -5.81 9.90 3.00
C CYS A 79 -7.07 10.52 2.39
N GLY A 80 -8.11 9.72 2.28
CA GLY A 80 -9.30 10.03 1.52
C GLY A 80 -9.35 9.31 0.17
N LEU A 81 -8.21 8.81 -0.29
CA LEU A 81 -8.15 7.94 -1.47
C LEU A 81 -8.61 6.54 -1.06
N THR A 82 -9.54 5.98 -1.82
CA THR A 82 -10.08 4.63 -1.57
C THR A 82 -9.78 3.74 -2.75
N PHE A 83 -9.13 2.60 -2.49
CA PHE A 83 -8.78 1.62 -3.51
C PHE A 83 -9.82 0.52 -3.57
N ALA A 84 -10.28 0.21 -4.78
CA ALA A 84 -11.13 -0.93 -5.05
C ALA A 84 -10.44 -1.83 -6.08
N THR A 85 -10.59 -3.14 -5.92
CA THR A 85 -10.03 -4.09 -6.89
C THR A 85 -10.95 -4.22 -8.10
N GLU A 86 -10.36 -4.13 -9.30
CA GLU A 86 -11.09 -4.41 -10.54
C GLU A 86 -10.81 -5.82 -11.04
N HIS A 87 -9.55 -6.24 -11.01
CA HIS A 87 -9.15 -7.59 -11.40
C HIS A 87 -8.11 -8.12 -10.43
N VAL A 88 -8.25 -9.38 -10.03
CA VAL A 88 -7.32 -10.06 -9.12
C VAL A 88 -6.90 -11.38 -9.75
N LEU A 89 -5.59 -11.60 -9.86
CA LEU A 89 -5.01 -12.85 -10.34
C LEU A 89 -4.04 -13.37 -9.30
N ILE A 90 -4.21 -14.62 -8.88
CA ILE A 90 -3.36 -15.25 -7.86
C ILE A 90 -2.57 -16.38 -8.51
N VAL A 91 -1.23 -16.32 -8.38
CA VAL A 91 -0.33 -17.35 -8.85
C VAL A 91 0.60 -17.70 -7.69
N GLY A 92 0.38 -18.86 -7.08
CA GLY A 92 1.14 -19.26 -5.89
C GLY A 92 0.99 -18.24 -4.76
N ASP A 93 2.10 -17.71 -4.31
CA ASP A 93 2.15 -16.69 -3.25
C ASP A 93 2.07 -15.25 -3.77
N THR A 94 1.90 -15.08 -5.07
CA THR A 94 1.82 -13.76 -5.69
C THR A 94 0.38 -13.41 -6.04
N VAL A 95 -0.04 -12.22 -5.63
CA VAL A 95 -1.36 -11.68 -5.93
C VAL A 95 -1.18 -10.44 -6.79
N ASN A 96 -1.75 -10.45 -7.98
CA ASN A 96 -1.71 -9.32 -8.90
C ASN A 96 -3.06 -8.63 -8.88
N VAL A 97 -3.07 -7.33 -8.60
CA VAL A 97 -4.29 -6.55 -8.46
C VAL A 97 -4.27 -5.38 -9.43
N GLN A 98 -5.29 -5.30 -10.28
CA GLN A 98 -5.59 -4.07 -10.99
C GLN A 98 -6.60 -3.30 -10.16
N TRP A 99 -6.27 -2.07 -9.78
CA TRP A 99 -7.08 -1.31 -8.85
C TRP A 99 -7.57 -0.01 -9.46
N ARG A 100 -8.64 0.49 -8.86
CA ARG A 100 -9.21 1.80 -9.13
C ARG A 100 -9.24 2.59 -7.83
N ALA A 101 -8.73 3.80 -7.86
CA ALA A 101 -8.75 4.69 -6.71
C ALA A 101 -9.73 5.82 -6.94
N ASN A 102 -10.51 6.12 -5.92
CA ASN A 102 -11.50 7.21 -5.94
C ASN A 102 -11.26 8.12 -4.72
N ALA A 103 -11.54 9.39 -4.89
CA ALA A 103 -11.50 10.37 -3.80
C ALA A 103 -12.29 11.61 -4.21
N ASP A 104 -12.73 12.38 -3.21
CA ASP A 104 -13.46 13.64 -3.46
C ASP A 104 -12.60 14.67 -4.19
N PHE A 105 -11.29 14.63 -4.01
CA PHE A 105 -10.36 15.55 -4.66
C PHE A 105 -9.94 15.10 -6.07
N LEU A 106 -10.43 13.97 -6.57
CA LEU A 106 -10.13 13.49 -7.91
C LEU A 106 -11.27 13.83 -8.86
N ALA A 107 -10.92 14.31 -10.06
CA ALA A 107 -11.89 14.57 -11.13
C ALA A 107 -12.43 13.30 -11.77
N ALA A 108 -11.65 12.19 -11.70
CA ALA A 108 -12.00 10.90 -12.27
C ALA A 108 -11.31 9.79 -11.51
N PRO A 109 -11.80 8.54 -11.56
CA PRO A 109 -11.09 7.42 -10.96
C PRO A 109 -9.68 7.27 -11.52
N TYR A 110 -8.73 6.95 -10.64
CA TYR A 110 -7.33 6.75 -11.00
C TYR A 110 -7.02 5.26 -10.95
N ARG A 111 -6.32 4.75 -11.96
CA ARG A 111 -6.06 3.31 -12.08
C ARG A 111 -4.58 2.99 -12.05
N GLY A 112 -4.29 1.82 -11.54
CA GLY A 112 -2.96 1.26 -11.51
C GLY A 112 -3.00 -0.24 -11.24
N ALA A 113 -1.84 -0.82 -11.06
CA ALA A 113 -1.70 -2.24 -10.78
C ALA A 113 -0.57 -2.47 -9.79
N ASP A 114 -0.77 -3.42 -8.89
CA ASP A 114 0.23 -3.86 -7.95
C ASP A 114 0.40 -5.37 -8.04
N ALA A 115 1.65 -5.82 -7.98
CA ALA A 115 1.98 -7.20 -7.73
C ALA A 115 2.44 -7.31 -6.27
N TYR A 116 1.77 -8.18 -5.53
CA TYR A 116 2.07 -8.43 -4.12
C TYR A 116 2.65 -9.83 -4.00
N VAL A 117 3.91 -9.91 -3.59
CA VAL A 117 4.58 -11.18 -3.33
C VAL A 117 4.49 -11.44 -1.84
N THR A 118 3.74 -12.47 -1.46
CA THR A 118 3.58 -12.83 -0.05
C THR A 118 4.49 -13.99 0.30
N GLN A 119 4.86 -14.07 1.58
CA GLN A 119 5.64 -15.19 2.10
C GLN A 119 5.27 -15.36 3.56
N ASP A 120 4.85 -16.58 3.92
CA ASP A 120 4.50 -16.92 5.29
C ASP A 120 3.49 -15.97 5.93
N GLY A 121 2.51 -15.52 5.13
CA GLY A 121 1.46 -14.64 5.60
C GLY A 121 1.84 -13.17 5.72
N LEU A 122 2.98 -12.78 5.16
CA LEU A 122 3.49 -11.40 5.19
C LEU A 122 3.71 -10.86 3.77
N MET A 123 3.80 -9.55 3.65
CA MET A 123 4.08 -8.85 2.40
C MET A 123 5.59 -8.80 2.17
N ARG A 124 6.14 -9.80 1.45
CA ARG A 124 7.57 -9.92 1.22
C ARG A 124 8.09 -8.91 0.21
N ALA A 125 7.32 -8.64 -0.85
CA ALA A 125 7.66 -7.65 -1.85
C ALA A 125 6.39 -7.07 -2.46
N GLN A 126 6.50 -5.86 -2.94
CA GLN A 126 5.38 -5.17 -3.59
C GLN A 126 5.90 -4.38 -4.77
N VAL A 127 5.28 -4.56 -5.93
CA VAL A 127 5.59 -3.79 -7.13
C VAL A 127 4.36 -2.98 -7.47
N THR A 128 4.48 -1.66 -7.42
CA THR A 128 3.37 -0.78 -7.79
C THR A 128 3.63 -0.15 -9.15
N THR A 129 2.62 -0.14 -10.00
CA THR A 129 2.69 0.40 -11.34
C THR A 129 1.55 1.38 -11.56
N PHE A 130 1.91 2.64 -11.78
CA PHE A 130 0.93 3.67 -12.12
C PHE A 130 1.61 4.77 -12.92
N ASP A 131 0.81 5.51 -13.66
CA ASP A 131 1.28 6.68 -14.41
C ASP A 131 0.73 7.94 -13.73
N GLY A 132 1.58 8.65 -13.00
CA GLY A 132 1.19 9.85 -12.25
C GLY A 132 0.61 10.95 -13.13
N SER A 133 0.96 10.98 -14.44
CA SER A 133 0.41 11.96 -15.36
C SER A 133 -1.09 11.77 -15.62
N GLN A 134 -1.63 10.60 -15.32
CA GLN A 134 -3.05 10.31 -15.47
C GLN A 134 -3.88 10.72 -14.25
N LEU A 135 -3.24 11.15 -13.18
CA LEU A 135 -3.93 11.61 -11.98
C LEU A 135 -4.54 12.98 -12.22
N LYS A 136 -5.87 13.06 -12.21
CA LYS A 136 -6.62 14.29 -12.51
C LYS A 136 -7.27 14.80 -11.24
N LYS A 137 -6.81 15.94 -10.74
CA LYS A 137 -7.38 16.61 -9.57
C LYS A 137 -8.50 17.54 -10.01
N LYS A 138 -9.46 17.71 -9.13
CA LYS A 138 -10.50 18.73 -9.31
C LYS A 138 -9.92 20.12 -9.26
#